data_4563455b276c3a4f9d1e0197aeea294d
#
_entry.id   4563455b276c3a4f9d1e0197aeea294d
#
_cell.length_a   1.000
_cell.length_b   1.000
_cell.length_c   1.000
_cell.angle_alpha   90.00
_cell.angle_beta   90.00
_cell.angle_gamma   90.00
#
_symmetry.space_group_name_H-M   'P 1'
#
loop_
_entity.id
_entity.type
_entity.pdbx_description
1 polymer ?
#
loop_
_entity_poly.entity_id
_entity_poly.type
_entity_poly.pdbx_seq_one_letter_code
_entity_poly.pdbx_strand_id
1 'polypeptide(L)'
;MPVLIAILRRRRCAVCGVSVTHSPLAACAHAPISTGPRMSERIECVVIGAGVVGLAIGRALARAGREVLVLEAAAAPGTGASARSSEVIHAGIHYPRGSAKARLCVAGRRLLYDYCAAHGIAHRRCGKLIVATAAAERPQLAAIESSARANGVTDLRWLEAAEVRQWEPALACVAALHSPSTGIVDSHGLMRSLAGEIERFGGAIACRTPLQRGAFDGGGLRLEAGEGVDALELEAAVVINSAGLDAHAVARRLGVPEQAIPPLHYAKGTYFSLRGHAPFSRLIYPVPEPGGLGVHLTLDLGGRARFGPDVEWVEHIDYTVDPARAARLQTAIRRYWPGLPEGALQPAYCGIRPKLSGPGQPPADFVIQGPGIHGIAGLINLYGIESPGLTAALAIAEVVAAEAGKS
;
A
#
# COMPACT_ATOMS: atom_id res chain seq x y z
N MET A 1 -24.31 -3.36 -11.07
CA MET A 1 -24.52 -4.61 -11.85
C MET A 1 -24.68 -4.41 -13.35
N PRO A 2 -25.61 -3.62 -13.90
CA PRO A 2 -25.72 -3.51 -15.37
C PRO A 2 -24.41 -3.09 -16.05
N VAL A 3 -23.59 -2.28 -15.40
CA VAL A 3 -22.35 -1.75 -15.96
C VAL A 3 -21.26 -2.81 -16.06
N LEU A 4 -21.07 -3.66 -15.03
CA LEU A 4 -20.05 -4.72 -15.04
C LEU A 4 -20.38 -5.80 -16.09
N ILE A 5 -21.63 -6.24 -16.12
CA ILE A 5 -22.14 -7.19 -17.14
C ILE A 5 -22.06 -6.57 -18.54
N ALA A 6 -22.29 -5.26 -18.68
CA ALA A 6 -22.18 -4.56 -19.95
C ALA A 6 -20.72 -4.41 -20.41
N ILE A 7 -19.78 -4.22 -19.50
CA ILE A 7 -18.33 -4.14 -19.81
C ILE A 7 -17.83 -5.51 -20.28
N LEU A 8 -18.19 -6.58 -19.58
CA LEU A 8 -17.83 -7.94 -19.95
C LEU A 8 -18.51 -8.39 -21.26
N ARG A 9 -19.73 -7.97 -21.54
CA ARG A 9 -20.47 -8.28 -22.80
C ARG A 9 -20.03 -7.46 -24.01
N ARG A 10 -19.60 -6.19 -23.86
CA ARG A 10 -19.15 -5.36 -24.98
C ARG A 10 -17.94 -5.94 -25.71
N ARG A 11 -17.09 -6.71 -25.04
CA ARG A 11 -15.91 -7.34 -25.67
C ARG A 11 -16.25 -8.56 -26.54
N ARG A 12 -17.34 -9.30 -26.27
CA ARG A 12 -17.77 -10.39 -27.15
C ARG A 12 -18.28 -9.91 -28.51
N CYS A 13 -18.79 -8.67 -28.59
CA CYS A 13 -19.22 -8.08 -29.87
C CYS A 13 -18.08 -7.57 -30.75
N ALA A 14 -16.94 -7.20 -30.18
CA ALA A 14 -15.81 -6.68 -30.95
C ALA A 14 -15.07 -7.75 -31.78
N VAL A 15 -15.23 -9.04 -31.45
CA VAL A 15 -14.65 -10.16 -32.19
C VAL A 15 -15.53 -10.55 -33.42
N CYS A 16 -16.78 -10.14 -33.45
CA CYS A 16 -17.73 -10.52 -34.52
C CYS A 16 -17.95 -9.46 -35.61
N GLY A 17 -17.14 -8.43 -35.74
CA GLY A 17 -17.05 -7.54 -36.91
C GLY A 17 -18.37 -6.88 -37.41
N VAL A 18 -19.40 -6.72 -36.55
CA VAL A 18 -20.68 -6.11 -36.94
C VAL A 18 -20.75 -4.67 -36.44
N SER A 19 -20.68 -3.74 -37.39
CA SER A 19 -20.92 -2.31 -37.21
C SER A 19 -22.41 -2.07 -36.91
N VAL A 20 -22.70 -1.57 -35.68
CA VAL A 20 -24.08 -1.18 -35.32
C VAL A 20 -24.25 0.33 -35.52
N THR A 21 -25.00 0.67 -36.54
CA THR A 21 -25.51 2.03 -36.78
C THR A 21 -26.56 2.42 -35.73
N HIS A 22 -26.53 3.67 -35.29
CA HIS A 22 -27.42 4.25 -34.30
C HIS A 22 -28.89 4.20 -34.72
N SER A 23 -29.76 3.71 -33.84
CA SER A 23 -31.20 4.00 -33.85
C SER A 23 -31.79 4.05 -32.44
N PRO A 24 -32.84 4.90 -32.18
CA PRO A 24 -33.16 5.36 -30.84
C PRO A 24 -34.00 4.40 -30.01
N LEU A 25 -33.94 4.57 -28.72
CA LEU A 25 -34.67 3.98 -27.60
C LEU A 25 -36.06 3.42 -27.95
N ALA A 26 -36.19 2.09 -27.99
CA ALA A 26 -37.45 1.39 -27.82
C ALA A 26 -37.51 0.77 -26.43
N ALA A 27 -38.59 1.01 -25.72
CA ALA A 27 -38.85 0.51 -24.36
C ALA A 27 -38.85 -1.03 -24.35
N CYS A 28 -37.91 -1.63 -23.62
CA CYS A 28 -37.92 -3.07 -23.35
C CYS A 28 -38.87 -3.37 -22.19
N ALA A 29 -39.97 -4.02 -22.49
CA ALA A 29 -40.88 -4.64 -21.54
C ALA A 29 -40.13 -5.69 -20.68
N HIS A 30 -40.52 -5.80 -19.43
CA HIS A 30 -39.99 -6.77 -18.45
C HIS A 30 -40.23 -8.21 -18.93
N ALA A 31 -39.17 -8.88 -19.36
CA ALA A 31 -39.21 -10.34 -19.49
C ALA A 31 -38.95 -10.98 -18.13
N PRO A 32 -39.62 -12.09 -17.78
CA PRO A 32 -39.41 -12.78 -16.50
C PRO A 32 -37.99 -13.29 -16.43
N ILE A 33 -37.34 -13.12 -15.25
CA ILE A 33 -35.99 -13.60 -14.95
C ILE A 33 -36.03 -15.14 -15.03
N SER A 34 -35.41 -15.69 -16.06
CA SER A 34 -35.26 -17.13 -16.21
C SER A 34 -34.29 -17.62 -15.12
N THR A 35 -34.74 -18.59 -14.31
CA THR A 35 -33.95 -19.36 -13.34
C THR A 35 -33.11 -20.45 -14.03
N GLY A 36 -32.41 -20.11 -15.11
CA GLY A 36 -31.42 -20.99 -15.74
C GLY A 36 -30.13 -21.04 -14.90
N PRO A 37 -29.28 -22.07 -15.10
CA PRO A 37 -28.00 -22.14 -14.38
C PRO A 37 -27.22 -20.84 -14.61
N ARG A 38 -26.75 -20.22 -13.51
CA ARG A 38 -25.89 -19.03 -13.57
C ARG A 38 -24.64 -19.39 -14.37
N MET A 39 -24.45 -18.80 -15.53
CA MET A 39 -23.23 -19.01 -16.32
C MET A 39 -22.08 -18.34 -15.57
N SER A 40 -21.09 -19.12 -15.15
CA SER A 40 -19.85 -18.58 -14.62
C SER A 40 -19.13 -17.79 -15.73
N GLU A 41 -18.72 -16.56 -15.42
CA GLU A 41 -17.91 -15.78 -16.35
C GLU A 41 -16.44 -16.13 -16.16
N ARG A 42 -15.73 -16.37 -17.27
CA ARG A 42 -14.31 -16.70 -17.25
C ARG A 42 -13.50 -15.43 -17.42
N ILE A 43 -12.60 -15.20 -16.46
CA ILE A 43 -11.68 -14.05 -16.41
C ILE A 43 -10.25 -14.61 -16.29
N GLU A 44 -9.31 -14.06 -17.03
CA GLU A 44 -7.94 -14.54 -16.97
C GLU A 44 -7.30 -14.26 -15.61
N CYS A 45 -7.39 -13.02 -15.13
CA CYS A 45 -6.77 -12.59 -13.86
C CYS A 45 -7.79 -11.87 -12.97
N VAL A 46 -7.93 -12.31 -11.74
CA VAL A 46 -8.71 -11.64 -10.69
C VAL A 46 -7.76 -11.14 -9.60
N VAL A 47 -7.81 -9.84 -9.29
CA VAL A 47 -7.06 -9.22 -8.19
C VAL A 47 -8.03 -8.87 -7.07
N ILE A 48 -7.82 -9.38 -5.86
CA ILE A 48 -8.67 -9.14 -4.70
C ILE A 48 -8.05 -8.03 -3.84
N GLY A 49 -8.77 -6.91 -3.72
CA GLY A 49 -8.36 -5.69 -3.04
C GLY A 49 -7.82 -4.62 -3.99
N ALA A 50 -8.50 -3.45 -4.03
CA ALA A 50 -8.10 -2.27 -4.81
C ALA A 50 -7.33 -1.24 -3.97
N GLY A 51 -6.48 -1.69 -3.04
CA GLY A 51 -5.44 -0.87 -2.43
C GLY A 51 -4.33 -0.53 -3.44
N VAL A 52 -3.37 0.33 -3.05
CA VAL A 52 -2.29 0.76 -3.95
C VAL A 52 -1.52 -0.41 -4.57
N VAL A 53 -1.34 -1.51 -3.82
CA VAL A 53 -0.64 -2.72 -4.31
C VAL A 53 -1.48 -3.47 -5.32
N GLY A 54 -2.76 -3.74 -5.01
CA GLY A 54 -3.66 -4.42 -5.95
C GLY A 54 -3.89 -3.63 -7.23
N LEU A 55 -4.03 -2.30 -7.13
CA LEU A 55 -4.12 -1.42 -8.30
C LEU A 55 -2.84 -1.45 -9.15
N ALA A 56 -1.66 -1.45 -8.52
CA ALA A 56 -0.39 -1.55 -9.24
C ALA A 56 -0.26 -2.91 -9.97
N ILE A 57 -0.67 -4.01 -9.31
CA ILE A 57 -0.68 -5.36 -9.89
C ILE A 57 -1.69 -5.43 -11.05
N GLY A 58 -2.93 -4.99 -10.83
CA GLY A 58 -3.96 -4.97 -11.87
C GLY A 58 -3.52 -4.19 -13.10
N ARG A 59 -2.89 -3.03 -12.90
CA ARG A 59 -2.30 -2.23 -13.97
C ARG A 59 -1.20 -3.00 -14.71
N ALA A 60 -0.28 -3.63 -13.99
CA ALA A 60 0.84 -4.36 -14.62
C ALA A 60 0.33 -5.50 -15.52
N LEU A 61 -0.65 -6.26 -15.04
CA LEU A 61 -1.28 -7.35 -15.78
C LEU A 61 -2.08 -6.84 -17.00
N ALA A 62 -2.91 -5.79 -16.81
CA ALA A 62 -3.70 -5.21 -17.90
C ALA A 62 -2.81 -4.61 -18.99
N ARG A 63 -1.71 -3.93 -18.60
CA ARG A 63 -0.72 -3.39 -19.53
C ARG A 63 0.02 -4.50 -20.31
N ALA A 64 0.19 -5.67 -19.72
CA ALA A 64 0.72 -6.86 -20.39
C ALA A 64 -0.29 -7.52 -21.34
N GLY A 65 -1.48 -6.94 -21.52
CA GLY A 65 -2.53 -7.45 -22.41
C GLY A 65 -3.41 -8.52 -21.79
N ARG A 66 -3.28 -8.80 -20.46
CA ARG A 66 -4.10 -9.78 -19.76
C ARG A 66 -5.50 -9.21 -19.47
N GLU A 67 -6.52 -10.06 -19.46
CA GLU A 67 -7.85 -9.70 -19.00
C GLU A 67 -7.87 -9.65 -17.48
N VAL A 68 -8.18 -8.46 -16.90
CA VAL A 68 -8.08 -8.20 -15.46
C VAL A 68 -9.39 -7.70 -14.88
N LEU A 69 -9.83 -8.32 -13.80
CA LEU A 69 -10.88 -7.83 -12.93
C LEU A 69 -10.32 -7.61 -11.53
N VAL A 70 -10.45 -6.40 -11.01
CA VAL A 70 -10.11 -6.08 -9.61
C VAL A 70 -11.37 -6.07 -8.78
N LEU A 71 -11.44 -6.89 -7.73
CA LEU A 71 -12.56 -6.93 -6.77
C LEU A 71 -12.20 -6.09 -5.54
N GLU A 72 -13.07 -5.17 -5.16
CA GLU A 72 -12.93 -4.34 -3.97
C GLU A 72 -14.16 -4.46 -3.08
N ALA A 73 -13.97 -4.79 -1.80
CA ALA A 73 -15.05 -4.91 -0.85
C ALA A 73 -15.69 -3.56 -0.49
N ALA A 74 -14.88 -2.50 -0.44
CA ALA A 74 -15.34 -1.16 -0.12
C ALA A 74 -16.05 -0.48 -1.29
N ALA A 75 -16.67 0.67 -0.99
CA ALA A 75 -17.40 1.47 -1.99
C ALA A 75 -16.48 2.17 -3.01
N ALA A 76 -15.18 2.29 -2.70
CA ALA A 76 -14.20 2.94 -3.56
C ALA A 76 -12.80 2.34 -3.37
N PRO A 77 -11.94 2.38 -4.41
CA PRO A 77 -10.55 1.94 -4.30
C PRO A 77 -9.75 2.76 -3.27
N GLY A 78 -8.78 2.10 -2.63
CA GLY A 78 -7.78 2.76 -1.80
C GLY A 78 -8.24 3.20 -0.41
N THR A 79 -9.47 2.90 0.01
CA THR A 79 -10.05 3.39 1.29
C THR A 79 -9.54 2.66 2.53
N GLY A 80 -8.84 1.53 2.38
CA GLY A 80 -8.25 0.75 3.47
C GLY A 80 -6.91 1.34 3.96
N ALA A 81 -5.93 0.46 4.20
CA ALA A 81 -4.59 0.83 4.70
C ALA A 81 -3.87 1.86 3.81
N SER A 82 -4.12 1.86 2.50
CA SER A 82 -3.47 2.77 1.54
C SER A 82 -3.79 4.24 1.81
N ALA A 83 -5.05 4.59 2.14
CA ALA A 83 -5.47 5.96 2.47
C ALA A 83 -4.97 6.44 3.85
N ARG A 84 -4.41 5.54 4.66
CA ARG A 84 -3.96 5.82 6.02
C ARG A 84 -2.44 5.79 6.15
N SER A 85 -1.75 5.94 5.02
CA SER A 85 -0.29 5.98 4.95
C SER A 85 0.26 7.37 5.32
N SER A 86 1.56 7.44 5.57
CA SER A 86 2.27 8.71 5.76
C SER A 86 2.62 9.42 4.43
N GLU A 87 2.28 8.81 3.29
CA GLU A 87 2.54 9.32 1.93
C GLU A 87 4.03 9.52 1.61
N VAL A 88 4.91 8.88 2.37
CA VAL A 88 6.36 8.98 2.20
C VAL A 88 6.86 8.03 1.13
N ILE A 89 7.64 8.57 0.19
CA ILE A 89 8.47 7.78 -0.72
C ILE A 89 9.76 7.45 0.01
N HIS A 90 9.87 6.22 0.50
CA HIS A 90 11.01 5.76 1.29
C HIS A 90 12.23 5.46 0.42
N ALA A 91 13.43 5.73 0.96
CA ALA A 91 14.68 5.44 0.25
C ALA A 91 15.14 3.96 0.35
N GLY A 92 14.65 3.19 1.33
CA GLY A 92 15.09 1.80 1.55
C GLY A 92 16.12 1.62 2.68
N ILE A 93 16.23 2.60 3.59
CA ILE A 93 17.34 2.75 4.55
C ILE A 93 17.30 1.71 5.68
N HIS A 94 16.09 1.48 6.27
CA HIS A 94 15.94 0.82 7.58
C HIS A 94 15.61 -0.68 7.53
N TYR A 95 15.66 -1.30 6.35
CA TYR A 95 15.24 -2.70 6.21
C TYR A 95 16.43 -3.64 6.29
N PRO A 96 16.25 -4.88 6.78
CA PRO A 96 17.29 -5.89 6.80
C PRO A 96 17.89 -6.12 5.41
N ARG A 97 19.21 -6.30 5.36
CA ARG A 97 19.92 -6.54 4.10
C ARG A 97 19.34 -7.75 3.35
N GLY A 98 19.08 -7.56 2.06
CA GLY A 98 18.57 -8.64 1.19
C GLY A 98 17.09 -8.97 1.36
N SER A 99 16.38 -8.33 2.32
CA SER A 99 14.94 -8.52 2.50
C SER A 99 14.15 -8.06 1.27
N ALA A 100 12.95 -8.61 1.10
CA ALA A 100 12.01 -8.14 0.08
C ALA A 100 11.67 -6.66 0.29
N LYS A 101 11.45 -6.22 1.54
CA LYS A 101 11.26 -4.82 1.90
C LYS A 101 12.38 -3.93 1.38
N ALA A 102 13.65 -4.33 1.57
CA ALA A 102 14.80 -3.55 1.10
C ALA A 102 14.84 -3.47 -0.42
N ARG A 103 14.84 -4.63 -1.10
CA ARG A 103 14.94 -4.70 -2.57
C ARG A 103 13.78 -3.99 -3.26
N LEU A 104 12.55 -4.29 -2.85
CA LEU A 104 11.35 -3.74 -3.47
C LEU A 104 11.15 -2.26 -3.16
N CYS A 105 11.62 -1.77 -1.99
CA CYS A 105 11.60 -0.34 -1.69
C CYS A 105 12.58 0.44 -2.58
N VAL A 106 13.81 -0.03 -2.73
CA VAL A 106 14.83 0.65 -3.56
C VAL A 106 14.42 0.67 -5.03
N ALA A 107 13.96 -0.46 -5.56
CA ALA A 107 13.45 -0.54 -6.93
C ALA A 107 12.16 0.29 -7.11
N GLY A 108 11.19 0.11 -6.20
CA GLY A 108 9.89 0.78 -6.25
C GLY A 108 9.99 2.29 -6.13
N ARG A 109 10.93 2.81 -5.33
CA ARG A 109 11.18 4.25 -5.25
C ARG A 109 11.46 4.86 -6.62
N ARG A 110 12.34 4.26 -7.41
CA ARG A 110 12.67 4.74 -8.75
C ARG A 110 11.44 4.68 -9.65
N LEU A 111 10.81 3.52 -9.72
CA LEU A 111 9.60 3.32 -10.51
C LEU A 111 8.48 4.30 -10.13
N LEU A 112 8.33 4.58 -8.83
CA LEU A 112 7.29 5.50 -8.35
C LEU A 112 7.56 6.95 -8.75
N TYR A 113 8.80 7.43 -8.64
CA TYR A 113 9.15 8.77 -9.11
C TYR A 113 8.95 8.92 -10.62
N ASP A 114 9.43 7.94 -11.39
CA ASP A 114 9.29 7.93 -12.86
C ASP A 114 7.80 7.89 -13.25
N TYR A 115 7.00 7.06 -12.56
CA TYR A 115 5.55 6.97 -12.78
C TYR A 115 4.84 8.29 -12.45
N CYS A 116 5.13 8.89 -11.30
CA CYS A 116 4.53 10.15 -10.90
C CYS A 116 4.84 11.28 -11.89
N ALA A 117 6.09 11.37 -12.35
CA ALA A 117 6.48 12.37 -13.34
C ALA A 117 5.76 12.16 -14.68
N ALA A 118 5.68 10.90 -15.17
CA ALA A 118 5.04 10.58 -16.43
C ALA A 118 3.52 10.80 -16.44
N HIS A 119 2.86 10.71 -15.27
CA HIS A 119 1.40 10.80 -15.14
C HIS A 119 0.93 12.09 -14.44
N GLY A 120 1.82 13.06 -14.21
CA GLY A 120 1.46 14.33 -13.58
C GLY A 120 0.97 14.20 -12.14
N ILE A 121 1.39 13.15 -11.42
CA ILE A 121 1.00 12.95 -10.02
C ILE A 121 1.87 13.85 -9.14
N ALA A 122 1.23 14.62 -8.27
CA ALA A 122 1.91 15.51 -7.37
C ALA A 122 2.84 14.75 -6.42
N HIS A 123 4.10 15.10 -6.41
CA HIS A 123 5.13 14.53 -5.56
C HIS A 123 6.26 15.53 -5.33
N ARG A 124 7.06 15.33 -4.29
CA ARG A 124 8.19 16.19 -3.98
C ARG A 124 9.33 15.40 -3.36
N ARG A 125 10.54 15.53 -3.90
CA ARG A 125 11.79 15.05 -3.28
C ARG A 125 12.26 16.05 -2.24
N CYS A 126 11.55 16.14 -1.12
CA CYS A 126 11.86 17.08 -0.03
C CYS A 126 13.08 16.66 0.80
N GLY A 127 13.51 15.41 0.66
CA GLY A 127 14.56 14.85 1.48
C GLY A 127 14.10 14.50 2.91
N LYS A 128 14.98 13.81 3.63
CA LYS A 128 14.79 13.42 5.03
C LYS A 128 16.08 13.58 5.79
N LEU A 129 16.01 14.06 7.02
CA LEU A 129 17.08 14.04 8.00
C LEU A 129 16.80 12.95 9.03
N ILE A 130 17.71 11.97 9.15
CA ILE A 130 17.72 11.02 10.26
C ILE A 130 18.65 11.63 11.30
N VAL A 131 18.14 11.95 12.49
CA VAL A 131 18.84 12.80 13.44
C VAL A 131 19.23 12.07 14.73
N ALA A 132 20.47 12.29 15.18
CA ALA A 132 20.91 11.98 16.53
C ALA A 132 20.74 13.24 17.39
N THR A 133 19.99 13.13 18.47
CA THR A 133 19.75 14.23 19.42
C THR A 133 20.76 14.28 20.56
N ALA A 134 21.50 13.18 20.77
CA ALA A 134 22.56 13.05 21.75
C ALA A 134 23.81 12.41 21.13
N ALA A 135 24.98 12.72 21.69
CA ALA A 135 26.26 12.18 21.20
C ALA A 135 26.30 10.64 21.23
N ALA A 136 25.67 10.02 22.21
CA ALA A 136 25.57 8.56 22.35
C ALA A 136 24.77 7.89 21.19
N GLU A 137 24.01 8.66 20.43
CA GLU A 137 23.21 8.16 19.28
C GLU A 137 23.99 8.18 17.96
N ARG A 138 25.18 8.83 17.89
CA ARG A 138 26.02 8.87 16.67
C ARG A 138 26.40 7.48 16.13
N PRO A 139 26.75 6.48 16.95
CA PRO A 139 27.02 5.13 16.45
C PRO A 139 25.82 4.49 15.75
N GLN A 140 24.60 4.80 16.19
CA GLN A 140 23.37 4.31 15.53
C GLN A 140 23.21 4.93 14.14
N LEU A 141 23.51 6.21 13.96
CA LEU A 141 23.52 6.82 12.62
C LEU A 141 24.52 6.13 11.69
N ALA A 142 25.73 5.83 12.17
CA ALA A 142 26.75 5.12 11.38
C ALA A 142 26.28 3.70 10.99
N ALA A 143 25.63 2.99 11.91
CA ALA A 143 25.04 1.68 11.63
C ALA A 143 23.91 1.77 10.56
N ILE A 144 23.06 2.80 10.65
CA ILE A 144 21.99 3.06 9.67
C ILE A 144 22.61 3.35 8.29
N GLU A 145 23.66 4.17 8.21
CA GLU A 145 24.35 4.47 6.95
C GLU A 145 24.94 3.20 6.31
N SER A 146 25.63 2.39 7.12
CA SER A 146 26.22 1.12 6.67
C SER A 146 25.16 0.16 6.14
N SER A 147 24.04 -0.01 6.86
CA SER A 147 22.90 -0.84 6.45
C SER A 147 22.26 -0.32 5.15
N ALA A 148 22.05 0.98 5.05
CA ALA A 148 21.49 1.62 3.86
C ALA A 148 22.36 1.40 2.62
N ARG A 149 23.68 1.58 2.76
CA ARG A 149 24.66 1.32 1.70
C ARG A 149 24.61 -0.14 1.24
N ALA A 150 24.49 -1.08 2.17
CA ALA A 150 24.35 -2.51 1.86
C ALA A 150 23.03 -2.84 1.13
N ASN A 151 22.00 -2.01 1.26
CA ASN A 151 20.74 -2.11 0.54
C ASN A 151 20.75 -1.37 -0.82
N GLY A 152 21.88 -0.76 -1.22
CA GLY A 152 21.99 0.00 -2.47
C GLY A 152 21.52 1.46 -2.37
N VAL A 153 21.36 1.99 -1.15
CA VAL A 153 21.11 3.42 -0.90
C VAL A 153 22.46 4.12 -0.72
N THR A 154 23.00 4.69 -1.78
CA THR A 154 24.37 5.22 -1.83
C THR A 154 24.45 6.74 -1.74
N ASP A 155 23.31 7.42 -1.66
CA ASP A 155 23.18 8.87 -1.70
C ASP A 155 23.01 9.52 -0.31
N LEU A 156 23.21 8.76 0.78
CA LEU A 156 23.19 9.32 2.12
C LEU A 156 24.43 10.21 2.34
N ARG A 157 24.18 11.33 3.00
CA ARG A 157 25.23 12.26 3.36
C ARG A 157 25.20 12.53 4.87
N TRP A 158 26.35 12.36 5.51
CA TRP A 158 26.54 12.73 6.91
C TRP A 158 26.62 14.25 7.04
N LEU A 159 25.92 14.79 8.04
CA LEU A 159 25.90 16.22 8.36
C LEU A 159 26.22 16.41 9.84
N GLU A 160 27.09 17.37 10.13
CA GLU A 160 27.33 17.82 11.50
C GLU A 160 26.30 18.87 11.92
N ALA A 161 26.12 19.06 13.22
CA ALA A 161 25.10 19.95 13.81
C ALA A 161 25.12 21.36 13.22
N ALA A 162 26.30 21.92 12.92
CA ALA A 162 26.44 23.26 12.34
C ALA A 162 25.81 23.35 10.95
N GLU A 163 26.00 22.33 10.12
CA GLU A 163 25.44 22.26 8.77
C GLU A 163 23.94 22.01 8.81
N VAL A 164 23.47 21.11 9.68
CA VAL A 164 22.04 20.89 9.89
C VAL A 164 21.32 22.17 10.30
N ARG A 165 21.91 22.95 11.18
CA ARG A 165 21.35 24.22 11.65
C ARG A 165 21.20 25.27 10.54
N GLN A 166 22.07 25.25 9.53
CA GLN A 166 21.91 26.11 8.34
C GLN A 166 20.71 25.73 7.50
N TRP A 167 20.36 24.45 7.45
CA TRP A 167 19.25 23.94 6.67
C TRP A 167 17.90 23.99 7.40
N GLU A 168 17.93 23.68 8.68
CA GLU A 168 16.75 23.56 9.57
C GLU A 168 17.07 24.22 10.91
N PRO A 169 16.99 25.57 11.02
CA PRO A 169 17.43 26.31 12.22
C PRO A 169 16.73 25.91 13.51
N ALA A 170 15.48 25.42 13.42
CA ALA A 170 14.70 24.99 14.58
C ALA A 170 15.05 23.55 15.05
N LEU A 171 15.87 22.81 14.29
CA LEU A 171 16.20 21.41 14.58
C LEU A 171 17.35 21.31 15.58
N ALA A 172 17.10 20.66 16.70
CA ALA A 172 18.12 20.34 17.70
C ALA A 172 18.67 18.94 17.47
N CYS A 173 19.92 18.83 17.05
CA CYS A 173 20.64 17.56 16.89
C CYS A 173 22.14 17.75 17.01
N VAL A 174 22.87 16.65 17.22
CA VAL A 174 24.34 16.62 17.26
C VAL A 174 24.95 16.14 15.93
N ALA A 175 24.17 15.38 15.14
CA ALA A 175 24.50 14.93 13.79
C ALA A 175 23.25 14.45 13.07
N ALA A 176 23.30 14.34 11.75
CA ALA A 176 22.24 13.77 10.94
C ALA A 176 22.77 13.01 9.72
N LEU A 177 21.93 12.10 9.20
CA LEU A 177 22.07 11.57 7.83
C LEU A 177 21.02 12.21 6.95
N HIS A 178 21.43 12.89 5.90
CA HIS A 178 20.54 13.40 4.87
C HIS A 178 20.29 12.32 3.81
N SER A 179 19.02 12.05 3.55
CA SER A 179 18.54 11.17 2.47
C SER A 179 17.84 12.01 1.39
N PRO A 180 18.52 12.42 0.32
CA PRO A 180 17.94 13.28 -0.71
C PRO A 180 16.90 12.57 -1.56
N SER A 181 16.95 11.24 -1.65
CA SER A 181 16.01 10.44 -2.45
C SER A 181 14.70 10.13 -1.73
N THR A 182 14.57 10.46 -0.45
CA THR A 182 13.29 10.39 0.27
C THR A 182 12.38 11.55 -0.17
N GLY A 183 11.10 11.28 -0.28
CA GLY A 183 10.12 12.32 -0.66
C GLY A 183 8.72 12.00 -0.19
N ILE A 184 7.75 12.71 -0.77
CA ILE A 184 6.32 12.57 -0.50
C ILE A 184 5.54 12.54 -1.81
N VAL A 185 4.36 11.91 -1.79
CA VAL A 185 3.51 11.72 -2.96
C VAL A 185 2.03 11.89 -2.60
N ASP A 186 1.23 12.40 -3.54
CA ASP A 186 -0.24 12.29 -3.47
C ASP A 186 -0.64 10.82 -3.70
N SER A 187 -0.83 10.08 -2.61
CA SER A 187 -1.20 8.67 -2.66
C SER A 187 -2.58 8.44 -3.29
N HIS A 188 -3.50 9.38 -3.13
CA HIS A 188 -4.84 9.33 -3.73
C HIS A 188 -4.77 9.57 -5.24
N GLY A 189 -3.99 10.57 -5.68
CA GLY A 189 -3.71 10.82 -7.09
C GLY A 189 -3.04 9.62 -7.76
N LEU A 190 -2.08 8.99 -7.07
CA LEU A 190 -1.44 7.76 -7.52
C LEU A 190 -2.45 6.64 -7.74
N MET A 191 -3.30 6.35 -6.75
CA MET A 191 -4.29 5.28 -6.85
C MET A 191 -5.34 5.54 -7.94
N ARG A 192 -5.79 6.79 -8.09
CA ARG A 192 -6.70 7.17 -9.19
C ARG A 192 -6.05 6.96 -10.57
N SER A 193 -4.78 7.32 -10.71
CA SER A 193 -4.04 7.12 -11.96
C SER A 193 -3.88 5.63 -12.28
N LEU A 194 -3.52 4.81 -11.29
CA LEU A 194 -3.40 3.36 -11.46
C LEU A 194 -4.74 2.72 -11.86
N ALA A 195 -5.85 3.13 -11.23
CA ALA A 195 -7.20 2.67 -11.56
C ALA A 195 -7.58 3.06 -13.00
N GLY A 196 -7.36 4.30 -13.38
CA GLY A 196 -7.62 4.76 -14.76
C GLY A 196 -6.78 4.03 -15.81
N GLU A 197 -5.54 3.64 -15.48
CA GLU A 197 -4.72 2.83 -16.38
C GLU A 197 -5.23 1.39 -16.52
N ILE A 198 -5.75 0.76 -15.45
CA ILE A 198 -6.42 -0.54 -15.54
C ILE A 198 -7.55 -0.48 -16.57
N GLU A 199 -8.42 0.53 -16.45
CA GLU A 199 -9.55 0.71 -17.37
C GLU A 199 -9.09 1.04 -18.79
N ARG A 200 -8.09 1.89 -18.96
CA ARG A 200 -7.49 2.24 -20.25
C ARG A 200 -6.95 1.01 -21.00
N PHE A 201 -6.33 0.08 -20.27
CA PHE A 201 -5.84 -1.18 -20.84
C PHE A 201 -6.91 -2.28 -20.89
N GLY A 202 -8.16 -1.91 -20.60
CA GLY A 202 -9.32 -2.76 -20.79
C GLY A 202 -9.60 -3.70 -19.61
N GLY A 203 -8.96 -3.54 -18.46
CA GLY A 203 -9.39 -4.16 -17.21
C GLY A 203 -10.61 -3.47 -16.62
N ALA A 204 -11.11 -4.01 -15.51
CA ALA A 204 -12.26 -3.46 -14.78
C ALA A 204 -12.00 -3.50 -13.27
N ILE A 205 -12.68 -2.59 -12.53
CA ILE A 205 -12.67 -2.57 -11.07
C ILE A 205 -14.12 -2.64 -10.57
N ALA A 206 -14.43 -3.66 -9.79
CA ALA A 206 -15.73 -3.88 -9.17
C ALA A 206 -15.66 -3.54 -7.68
N CYS A 207 -16.22 -2.40 -7.29
CA CYS A 207 -16.39 -2.01 -5.89
C CYS A 207 -17.65 -2.64 -5.29
N ARG A 208 -17.74 -2.69 -3.95
CA ARG A 208 -18.81 -3.39 -3.19
C ARG A 208 -18.96 -4.85 -3.60
N THR A 209 -17.83 -5.47 -3.93
CA THR A 209 -17.79 -6.85 -4.42
C THR A 209 -16.81 -7.66 -3.57
N PRO A 210 -17.13 -7.91 -2.28
CA PRO A 210 -16.29 -8.73 -1.42
C PRO A 210 -16.24 -10.18 -1.92
N LEU A 211 -15.05 -10.81 -1.83
CA LEU A 211 -14.94 -12.25 -2.05
C LEU A 211 -15.67 -12.98 -0.91
N GLN A 212 -16.60 -13.86 -1.26
CA GLN A 212 -17.33 -14.69 -0.29
C GLN A 212 -16.63 -16.03 -0.08
N ARG A 213 -16.32 -16.71 -1.16
CA ARG A 213 -15.51 -17.95 -1.14
C ARG A 213 -14.85 -18.20 -2.49
N GLY A 214 -13.89 -19.12 -2.51
CA GLY A 214 -13.31 -19.66 -3.72
C GLY A 214 -12.87 -21.11 -3.52
N ALA A 215 -12.77 -21.84 -4.62
CA ALA A 215 -12.29 -23.21 -4.63
C ALA A 215 -11.50 -23.49 -5.91
N PHE A 216 -10.46 -24.32 -5.80
CA PHE A 216 -9.73 -24.83 -6.94
C PHE A 216 -10.35 -26.17 -7.37
N ASP A 217 -10.73 -26.29 -8.65
CA ASP A 217 -11.37 -27.50 -9.17
C ASP A 217 -10.53 -28.27 -10.21
N GLY A 218 -9.24 -27.97 -10.30
CA GLY A 218 -8.29 -28.59 -11.22
C GLY A 218 -8.20 -27.90 -12.60
N GLY A 219 -9.15 -27.04 -12.96
CA GLY A 219 -9.14 -26.26 -14.19
C GLY A 219 -8.93 -24.76 -13.99
N GLY A 220 -9.05 -24.29 -12.76
CA GLY A 220 -8.92 -22.88 -12.36
C GLY A 220 -9.48 -22.64 -10.97
N LEU A 221 -9.54 -21.38 -10.57
CA LEU A 221 -10.18 -20.97 -9.32
C LEU A 221 -11.60 -20.47 -9.62
N ARG A 222 -12.58 -21.15 -9.02
CA ARG A 222 -13.96 -20.68 -9.01
C ARG A 222 -14.18 -19.76 -7.83
N LEU A 223 -14.72 -18.58 -8.07
CA LEU A 223 -14.90 -17.53 -7.07
C LEU A 223 -16.37 -17.14 -6.97
N GLU A 224 -16.83 -16.94 -5.75
CA GLU A 224 -18.10 -16.28 -5.46
C GLU A 224 -17.80 -14.93 -4.82
N ALA A 225 -18.29 -13.84 -5.41
CA ALA A 225 -18.03 -12.47 -4.97
C ALA A 225 -19.30 -11.62 -5.03
N GLY A 226 -19.35 -10.54 -4.24
CA GLY A 226 -20.54 -9.71 -4.10
C GLY A 226 -21.55 -10.28 -3.10
N GLU A 227 -22.70 -9.64 -2.97
CA GLU A 227 -23.77 -10.01 -2.03
C GLU A 227 -25.15 -9.90 -2.68
N GLY A 228 -26.08 -10.74 -2.23
CA GLY A 228 -27.49 -10.70 -2.65
C GLY A 228 -27.66 -10.82 -4.16
N VAL A 229 -28.41 -9.87 -4.75
CA VAL A 229 -28.70 -9.83 -6.19
C VAL A 229 -27.49 -9.47 -7.04
N ASP A 230 -26.45 -8.95 -6.44
CA ASP A 230 -25.18 -8.56 -7.07
C ASP A 230 -24.11 -9.65 -6.96
N ALA A 231 -24.45 -10.85 -6.47
CA ALA A 231 -23.53 -11.97 -6.38
C ALA A 231 -23.08 -12.43 -7.79
N LEU A 232 -21.76 -12.65 -7.92
CA LEU A 232 -21.07 -13.06 -9.14
C LEU A 232 -20.44 -14.44 -8.93
N GLU A 233 -20.52 -15.30 -9.92
CA GLU A 233 -19.73 -16.52 -10.03
C GLU A 233 -18.71 -16.32 -11.15
N LEU A 234 -17.41 -16.49 -10.82
CA LEU A 234 -16.30 -16.27 -11.74
C LEU A 234 -15.42 -17.51 -11.77
N GLU A 235 -14.87 -17.81 -12.95
CA GLU A 235 -13.75 -18.73 -13.10
C GLU A 235 -12.49 -17.91 -13.46
N ALA A 236 -11.41 -18.07 -12.70
CA ALA A 236 -10.17 -17.36 -12.93
C ALA A 236 -8.99 -18.31 -13.11
N ALA A 237 -8.16 -18.05 -14.12
CA ALA A 237 -6.91 -18.79 -14.28
C ALA A 237 -5.87 -18.35 -13.23
N VAL A 238 -5.85 -17.05 -12.90
CA VAL A 238 -4.94 -16.47 -11.91
C VAL A 238 -5.73 -15.62 -10.93
N VAL A 239 -5.51 -15.83 -9.63
CA VAL A 239 -6.08 -15.03 -8.54
C VAL A 239 -4.96 -14.46 -7.69
N ILE A 240 -4.99 -13.15 -7.48
CA ILE A 240 -4.02 -12.45 -6.64
C ILE A 240 -4.72 -11.90 -5.41
N ASN A 241 -4.38 -12.42 -4.23
CA ASN A 241 -4.86 -11.90 -2.95
C ASN A 241 -3.97 -10.74 -2.49
N SER A 242 -4.43 -9.52 -2.69
CA SER A 242 -3.80 -8.26 -2.23
C SER A 242 -4.70 -7.50 -1.26
N ALA A 243 -5.51 -8.21 -0.48
CA ALA A 243 -6.55 -7.66 0.39
C ALA A 243 -6.02 -6.98 1.67
N GLY A 244 -4.71 -6.78 1.83
CA GLY A 244 -4.12 -6.02 2.93
C GLY A 244 -4.44 -6.61 4.31
N LEU A 245 -5.20 -5.92 5.13
CA LEU A 245 -5.61 -6.39 6.47
C LEU A 245 -6.48 -7.66 6.42
N ASP A 246 -7.24 -7.84 5.33
CA ASP A 246 -8.13 -8.99 5.13
C ASP A 246 -7.47 -10.14 4.37
N ALA A 247 -6.18 -10.03 4.00
CA ALA A 247 -5.50 -11.03 3.18
C ALA A 247 -5.54 -12.45 3.77
N HIS A 248 -5.47 -12.58 5.09
CA HIS A 248 -5.56 -13.86 5.80
C HIS A 248 -6.96 -14.46 5.73
N ALA A 249 -8.00 -13.65 5.91
CA ALA A 249 -9.39 -14.09 5.79
C ALA A 249 -9.72 -14.49 4.34
N VAL A 250 -9.23 -13.72 3.37
CA VAL A 250 -9.35 -14.03 1.94
C VAL A 250 -8.65 -15.34 1.61
N ALA A 251 -7.45 -15.58 2.11
CA ALA A 251 -6.73 -16.83 1.90
C ALA A 251 -7.51 -18.06 2.41
N ARG A 252 -8.12 -17.96 3.61
CA ARG A 252 -9.00 -19.02 4.13
C ARG A 252 -10.22 -19.27 3.25
N ARG A 253 -10.86 -18.20 2.77
CA ARG A 253 -12.00 -18.29 1.82
C ARG A 253 -11.60 -18.92 0.49
N LEU A 254 -10.33 -18.83 0.09
CA LEU A 254 -9.77 -19.46 -1.09
C LEU A 254 -9.27 -20.89 -0.86
N GLY A 255 -9.47 -21.43 0.35
CA GLY A 255 -9.07 -22.80 0.68
C GLY A 255 -7.57 -23.00 0.93
N VAL A 256 -6.82 -21.92 1.21
CA VAL A 256 -5.40 -22.03 1.56
C VAL A 256 -5.27 -22.79 2.88
N PRO A 257 -4.43 -23.86 2.93
CA PRO A 257 -4.18 -24.61 4.17
C PRO A 257 -3.67 -23.71 5.29
N GLU A 258 -4.22 -23.85 6.52
CA GLU A 258 -3.90 -22.95 7.65
C GLU A 258 -2.40 -22.88 7.95
N GLN A 259 -1.68 -24.00 7.79
CA GLN A 259 -0.23 -24.06 7.98
C GLN A 259 0.57 -23.22 6.95
N ALA A 260 -0.02 -22.86 5.82
CA ALA A 260 0.59 -22.00 4.82
C ALA A 260 0.23 -20.50 5.02
N ILE A 261 -0.69 -20.20 5.93
CA ILE A 261 -1.09 -18.84 6.26
C ILE A 261 -0.19 -18.34 7.41
N PRO A 262 0.61 -17.26 7.20
CA PRO A 262 1.47 -16.75 8.26
C PRO A 262 0.65 -16.13 9.41
N PRO A 263 1.26 -15.90 10.60
CA PRO A 263 0.59 -15.19 11.70
C PRO A 263 0.13 -13.79 11.28
N LEU A 264 -0.90 -13.26 11.95
CA LEU A 264 -1.38 -11.89 11.77
C LEU A 264 -1.48 -11.19 13.12
N HIS A 265 -0.86 -10.03 13.20
CA HIS A 265 -0.96 -9.10 14.33
C HIS A 265 -1.29 -7.71 13.81
N TYR A 266 -2.04 -6.93 14.58
CA TYR A 266 -2.39 -5.56 14.21
C TYR A 266 -1.56 -4.57 15.00
N ALA A 267 -0.81 -3.72 14.31
CA ALA A 267 -0.08 -2.61 14.91
C ALA A 267 -0.70 -1.28 14.46
N LYS A 268 -1.47 -0.66 15.34
CA LYS A 268 -2.07 0.66 15.15
C LYS A 268 -0.99 1.73 15.27
N GLY A 269 -1.02 2.69 14.38
CA GLY A 269 -0.14 3.85 14.39
C GLY A 269 -0.95 5.12 14.30
N THR A 270 -0.81 5.99 15.29
CA THR A 270 -1.58 7.22 15.41
C THR A 270 -0.76 8.41 14.94
N TYR A 271 -1.42 9.31 14.22
CA TYR A 271 -0.85 10.56 13.71
C TYR A 271 -1.52 11.75 14.34
N PHE A 272 -0.71 12.77 14.62
CA PHE A 272 -1.14 14.09 15.07
C PHE A 272 -0.71 15.15 14.08
N SER A 273 -1.58 16.09 13.77
CA SER A 273 -1.26 17.26 12.97
C SER A 273 -0.76 18.41 13.84
N LEU A 274 0.02 19.31 13.25
CA LEU A 274 0.43 20.54 13.90
C LEU A 274 -0.61 21.65 13.68
N ARG A 275 -0.99 22.35 14.71
CA ARG A 275 -1.66 23.64 14.59
C ARG A 275 -0.65 24.70 14.15
N GLY A 276 -0.86 25.32 13.00
CA GLY A 276 0.06 26.30 12.42
C GLY A 276 1.09 25.67 11.48
N HIS A 277 2.19 26.39 11.27
CA HIS A 277 3.24 25.99 10.33
C HIS A 277 4.43 25.35 11.05
N ALA A 278 4.95 24.26 10.49
CA ALA A 278 6.22 23.69 10.95
C ALA A 278 7.40 24.50 10.37
N PRO A 279 8.44 24.74 11.15
CA PRO A 279 9.63 25.46 10.69
C PRO A 279 10.62 24.52 9.95
N PHE A 280 10.11 23.50 9.27
CA PHE A 280 10.91 22.49 8.60
C PHE A 280 10.54 22.38 7.12
N SER A 281 11.56 22.15 6.30
CA SER A 281 11.41 21.96 4.86
C SER A 281 11.60 20.48 4.44
N ARG A 282 12.13 19.65 5.34
CA ARG A 282 12.43 18.23 5.17
C ARG A 282 11.70 17.37 6.19
N LEU A 283 11.62 16.06 5.93
CA LEU A 283 11.14 15.10 6.89
C LEU A 283 12.20 14.90 7.99
N ILE A 284 11.79 14.87 9.27
CA ILE A 284 12.70 14.70 10.39
C ILE A 284 12.38 13.38 11.11
N TYR A 285 13.35 12.48 11.13
CA TYR A 285 13.23 11.17 11.75
C TYR A 285 14.33 11.04 12.82
N PRO A 286 14.00 10.98 14.11
CA PRO A 286 15.01 10.65 15.12
C PRO A 286 15.53 9.22 14.88
N VAL A 287 16.73 8.92 15.35
CA VAL A 287 17.21 7.53 15.41
C VAL A 287 16.21 6.68 16.18
N PRO A 288 16.02 5.38 15.80
CA PRO A 288 15.12 4.48 16.49
C PRO A 288 15.45 4.37 17.98
N GLU A 289 14.43 4.44 18.83
CA GLU A 289 14.55 4.21 20.26
C GLU A 289 14.23 2.75 20.61
N PRO A 290 14.68 2.22 21.78
CA PRO A 290 14.22 0.93 22.26
C PRO A 290 12.67 0.87 22.30
N GLY A 291 12.10 -0.08 21.57
CA GLY A 291 10.63 -0.26 21.47
C GLY A 291 9.89 0.54 20.40
N GLY A 292 10.59 1.32 19.57
CA GLY A 292 9.92 2.05 18.46
C GLY A 292 10.86 2.74 17.49
N LEU A 293 10.29 3.29 16.42
CA LEU A 293 11.03 4.06 15.41
C LEU A 293 11.25 5.54 15.80
N GLY A 294 10.83 5.94 17.00
CA GLY A 294 10.71 7.35 17.37
C GLY A 294 9.50 8.04 16.72
N VAL A 295 9.24 9.28 17.11
CA VAL A 295 8.14 10.08 16.55
C VAL A 295 8.66 10.87 15.35
N HIS A 296 8.26 10.46 14.16
CA HIS A 296 8.65 11.10 12.91
C HIS A 296 7.86 12.40 12.69
N LEU A 297 8.49 13.40 12.09
CA LEU A 297 7.84 14.54 11.47
C LEU A 297 7.80 14.27 9.96
N THR A 298 6.60 14.26 9.40
CA THR A 298 6.36 14.22 7.95
C THR A 298 5.67 15.51 7.51
N LEU A 299 5.83 15.86 6.24
CA LEU A 299 5.16 16.99 5.61
C LEU A 299 4.21 16.47 4.55
N ASP A 300 3.05 17.09 4.40
CA ASP A 300 2.24 16.89 3.20
C ASP A 300 2.72 17.82 2.05
N LEU A 301 2.12 17.69 0.88
CA LEU A 301 2.47 18.50 -0.28
C LEU A 301 2.17 19.99 -0.08
N GLY A 302 1.25 20.33 0.82
CA GLY A 302 0.94 21.69 1.26
C GLY A 302 1.89 22.24 2.34
N GLY A 303 2.87 21.44 2.80
CA GLY A 303 3.84 21.83 3.85
C GLY A 303 3.30 21.71 5.27
N ARG A 304 2.12 21.11 5.49
CA ARG A 304 1.59 20.89 6.83
C ARG A 304 2.29 19.71 7.48
N ALA A 305 2.67 19.85 8.75
CA ALA A 305 3.35 18.81 9.49
C ALA A 305 2.39 17.82 10.13
N ARG A 306 2.80 16.54 10.11
CA ARG A 306 2.20 15.44 10.85
C ARG A 306 3.28 14.75 11.66
N PHE A 307 2.94 14.32 12.87
CA PHE A 307 3.82 13.60 13.77
C PHE A 307 3.30 12.19 14.00
N GLY A 308 4.20 11.24 13.97
CA GLY A 308 3.88 9.82 14.08
C GLY A 308 4.39 9.01 12.89
N PRO A 309 3.93 7.77 12.76
CA PRO A 309 3.04 7.12 13.71
C PRO A 309 3.77 6.60 14.93
N ASP A 310 3.05 6.48 16.03
CA ASP A 310 3.47 5.64 17.14
C ASP A 310 3.18 4.15 16.87
N VAL A 311 3.31 3.30 17.89
CA VAL A 311 2.99 1.87 17.80
C VAL A 311 2.12 1.48 19.01
N GLU A 312 0.98 0.88 18.67
CA GLU A 312 0.06 0.26 19.64
C GLU A 312 -0.39 -1.09 19.08
N TRP A 313 -0.15 -2.15 19.82
CA TRP A 313 -0.65 -3.47 19.43
C TRP A 313 -2.12 -3.59 19.85
N VAL A 314 -2.96 -4.00 18.89
CA VAL A 314 -4.41 -4.12 19.07
C VAL A 314 -4.90 -5.48 18.60
N GLU A 315 -5.93 -6.01 19.24
CA GLU A 315 -6.53 -7.30 18.85
C GLU A 315 -7.55 -7.14 17.72
N HIS A 316 -8.16 -5.96 17.62
CA HIS A 316 -9.20 -5.66 16.64
C HIS A 316 -8.88 -4.39 15.86
N ILE A 317 -9.45 -4.29 14.66
CA ILE A 317 -9.34 -3.10 13.82
C ILE A 317 -10.21 -1.99 14.44
N ASP A 318 -9.55 -0.99 15.02
CA ASP A 318 -10.16 0.22 15.56
C ASP A 318 -9.39 1.46 15.10
N TYR A 319 -10.10 2.38 14.47
CA TYR A 319 -9.53 3.62 13.93
C TYR A 319 -9.78 4.84 14.84
N THR A 320 -10.18 4.65 16.07
CA THR A 320 -10.34 5.73 17.05
C THR A 320 -8.97 6.27 17.44
N VAL A 321 -8.83 7.59 17.42
CA VAL A 321 -7.61 8.29 17.87
C VAL A 321 -7.79 8.72 19.33
N ASP A 322 -6.91 8.24 20.21
CA ASP A 322 -6.88 8.70 21.59
C ASP A 322 -6.11 10.03 21.72
N PRO A 323 -6.77 11.15 22.05
CA PRO A 323 -6.13 12.45 22.20
C PRO A 323 -5.06 12.50 23.30
N ALA A 324 -5.15 11.65 24.33
CA ALA A 324 -4.21 11.63 25.46
C ALA A 324 -2.80 11.24 25.03
N ARG A 325 -2.67 10.54 23.90
CA ARG A 325 -1.36 10.16 23.33
C ARG A 325 -0.51 11.36 22.91
N ALA A 326 -1.13 12.54 22.70
CA ALA A 326 -0.43 13.78 22.34
C ALA A 326 0.70 14.14 23.33
N ALA A 327 0.49 13.93 24.62
CA ALA A 327 1.48 14.27 25.66
C ALA A 327 2.80 13.49 25.49
N ARG A 328 2.70 12.17 25.23
CA ARG A 328 3.86 11.32 24.96
C ARG A 328 4.59 11.74 23.69
N LEU A 329 3.83 12.02 22.62
CA LEU A 329 4.41 12.46 21.36
C LEU A 329 5.11 13.80 21.54
N GLN A 330 4.52 14.74 22.25
CA GLN A 330 5.10 16.06 22.51
C GLN A 330 6.47 15.96 23.21
N THR A 331 6.61 15.08 24.19
CA THR A 331 7.87 14.82 24.87
C THR A 331 8.95 14.31 23.90
N ALA A 332 8.60 13.32 23.05
CA ALA A 332 9.52 12.77 22.07
C ALA A 332 9.92 13.79 21.00
N ILE A 333 8.96 14.60 20.51
CA ILE A 333 9.21 15.61 19.49
C ILE A 333 10.14 16.72 20.03
N ARG A 334 9.96 17.15 21.28
CA ARG A 334 10.79 18.20 21.90
C ARG A 334 12.26 17.83 22.01
N ARG A 335 12.63 16.56 21.88
CA ARG A 335 14.05 16.16 21.82
C ARG A 335 14.75 16.71 20.59
N TYR A 336 14.07 16.75 19.44
CA TYR A 336 14.63 17.28 18.20
C TYR A 336 14.04 18.65 17.81
N TRP A 337 12.88 19.02 18.36
CA TRP A 337 12.28 20.34 18.20
C TRP A 337 11.85 20.94 19.55
N PRO A 338 12.80 21.53 20.34
CA PRO A 338 12.49 22.12 21.64
C PRO A 338 11.45 23.22 21.59
N GLY A 339 11.37 23.95 20.46
CA GLY A 339 10.40 25.02 20.23
C GLY A 339 8.97 24.59 19.90
N LEU A 340 8.62 23.29 19.99
CA LEU A 340 7.24 22.85 19.77
C LEU A 340 6.30 23.51 20.79
N PRO A 341 5.31 24.31 20.33
CA PRO A 341 4.39 24.99 21.25
C PRO A 341 3.56 23.99 22.04
N GLU A 342 3.19 24.36 23.25
CA GLU A 342 2.30 23.54 24.06
C GLU A 342 0.90 23.49 23.46
N GLY A 343 0.25 22.30 23.51
CA GLY A 343 -1.08 22.11 22.95
C GLY A 343 -1.19 22.27 21.41
N ALA A 344 -0.06 22.32 20.70
CA ALA A 344 -0.06 22.47 19.24
C ALA A 344 -0.41 21.20 18.49
N LEU A 345 -0.32 20.02 19.12
CA LEU A 345 -0.65 18.76 18.51
C LEU A 345 -2.16 18.50 18.56
N GLN A 346 -2.74 18.16 17.41
CA GLN A 346 -4.14 17.81 17.27
C GLN A 346 -4.29 16.39 16.72
N PRO A 347 -5.21 15.57 17.27
CA PRO A 347 -5.52 14.26 16.70
C PRO A 347 -5.84 14.38 15.20
N ALA A 348 -5.25 13.51 14.38
CA ALA A 348 -5.49 13.53 12.93
C ALA A 348 -6.16 12.21 12.49
N TYR A 349 -5.40 11.16 12.35
CA TYR A 349 -5.91 9.85 11.96
C TYR A 349 -5.00 8.73 12.50
N CYS A 350 -5.44 7.49 12.35
CA CYS A 350 -4.60 6.34 12.58
C CYS A 350 -4.67 5.36 11.41
N GLY A 351 -3.63 4.55 11.26
CA GLY A 351 -3.57 3.43 10.35
C GLY A 351 -3.26 2.13 11.09
N ILE A 352 -3.67 0.99 10.55
CA ILE A 352 -3.37 -0.32 11.10
C ILE A 352 -2.47 -1.07 10.12
N ARG A 353 -1.38 -1.65 10.64
CA ARG A 353 -0.41 -2.40 9.87
C ARG A 353 -0.65 -3.90 10.07
N PRO A 354 -0.77 -4.70 8.99
CA PRO A 354 -0.80 -6.15 9.07
C PRO A 354 0.62 -6.67 9.35
N LYS A 355 0.92 -6.96 10.60
CA LYS A 355 2.21 -7.50 11.01
C LYS A 355 2.20 -9.01 11.00
N LEU A 356 3.29 -9.64 10.52
CA LEU A 356 3.49 -11.09 10.55
C LEU A 356 4.31 -11.55 11.76
N SER A 357 4.80 -10.61 12.57
CA SER A 357 5.47 -10.84 13.85
C SER A 357 4.80 -10.03 14.94
N GLY A 358 4.70 -10.60 16.14
CA GLY A 358 4.08 -9.99 17.30
C GLY A 358 5.01 -9.04 18.06
N PRO A 359 4.51 -8.47 19.20
CA PRO A 359 5.30 -7.62 20.08
C PRO A 359 6.58 -8.31 20.53
N GLY A 360 7.70 -7.58 20.54
CA GLY A 360 9.00 -8.10 20.99
C GLY A 360 9.71 -9.06 20.02
N GLN A 361 9.06 -9.44 18.93
CA GLN A 361 9.68 -10.29 17.90
C GLN A 361 10.43 -9.45 16.85
N PRO A 362 11.47 -10.00 16.20
CA PRO A 362 12.10 -9.35 15.06
C PRO A 362 11.09 -9.03 13.96
N PRO A 363 11.20 -7.86 13.29
CA PRO A 363 10.28 -7.49 12.21
C PRO A 363 10.30 -8.50 11.07
N ALA A 364 9.15 -9.03 10.71
CA ALA A 364 8.99 -9.91 9.55
C ALA A 364 9.07 -9.13 8.23
N ASP A 365 9.44 -9.83 7.17
CA ASP A 365 9.50 -9.31 5.81
C ASP A 365 8.13 -9.35 5.11
N PHE A 366 8.05 -8.80 3.91
CA PHE A 366 6.94 -9.02 2.98
C PHE A 366 6.91 -10.49 2.55
N VAL A 367 5.72 -11.05 2.47
CA VAL A 367 5.51 -12.41 2.01
C VAL A 367 4.66 -12.38 0.74
N ILE A 368 5.23 -12.89 -0.35
CA ILE A 368 4.55 -13.14 -1.62
C ILE A 368 4.64 -14.64 -1.86
N GLN A 369 3.51 -15.33 -1.76
CA GLN A 369 3.43 -16.79 -1.86
C GLN A 369 2.74 -17.20 -3.15
N GLY A 370 3.43 -18.01 -3.94
CA GLY A 370 2.86 -18.71 -5.08
C GLY A 370 2.48 -20.16 -4.76
N PRO A 371 2.04 -20.92 -5.78
CA PRO A 371 1.57 -22.30 -5.65
C PRO A 371 2.55 -23.25 -4.98
N GLY A 372 3.85 -23.03 -5.12
CA GLY A 372 4.89 -23.86 -4.49
C GLY A 372 4.85 -23.91 -2.96
N ILE A 373 4.14 -22.98 -2.30
CA ILE A 373 4.02 -22.94 -0.83
C ILE A 373 2.69 -23.56 -0.36
N HIS A 374 1.57 -23.22 -1.01
CA HIS A 374 0.22 -23.62 -0.56
C HIS A 374 -0.46 -24.65 -1.47
N GLY A 375 0.16 -25.03 -2.58
CA GLY A 375 -0.33 -26.09 -3.48
C GLY A 375 -1.50 -25.73 -4.39
N ILE A 376 -2.01 -24.50 -4.37
CA ILE A 376 -3.15 -24.07 -5.19
C ILE A 376 -2.63 -23.40 -6.45
N ALA A 377 -2.79 -24.05 -7.61
CA ALA A 377 -2.37 -23.52 -8.89
C ALA A 377 -3.08 -22.20 -9.21
N GLY A 378 -2.37 -21.24 -9.81
CA GLY A 378 -2.91 -19.93 -10.20
C GLY A 378 -3.17 -18.95 -9.04
N LEU A 379 -2.95 -19.34 -7.77
CA LEU A 379 -3.15 -18.45 -6.63
C LEU A 379 -1.82 -17.81 -6.19
N ILE A 380 -1.83 -16.48 -6.00
CA ILE A 380 -0.72 -15.72 -5.40
C ILE A 380 -1.24 -14.93 -4.21
N ASN A 381 -0.68 -15.15 -3.03
CA ASN A 381 -1.05 -14.44 -1.81
C ASN A 381 0.02 -13.42 -1.41
N LEU A 382 -0.41 -12.23 -0.98
CA LEU A 382 0.45 -11.18 -0.42
C LEU A 382 0.08 -10.96 1.05
N TYR A 383 1.06 -11.16 1.95
CA TYR A 383 0.86 -10.93 3.38
C TYR A 383 1.89 -9.95 3.94
N GLY A 384 1.51 -9.24 4.99
CA GLY A 384 2.40 -8.33 5.70
C GLY A 384 2.84 -7.12 4.89
N ILE A 385 2.10 -6.74 3.84
CA ILE A 385 2.43 -5.58 3.02
C ILE A 385 2.03 -4.31 3.77
N GLU A 386 2.91 -3.87 4.64
CA GLU A 386 2.88 -2.62 5.39
C GLU A 386 3.87 -1.60 4.80
N SER A 387 4.39 -0.62 5.59
CA SER A 387 5.51 0.21 5.13
C SER A 387 6.75 -0.68 4.83
N PRO A 388 7.35 -0.55 3.64
CA PRO A 388 7.22 0.50 2.62
C PRO A 388 6.28 0.15 1.45
N GLY A 389 5.16 -0.52 1.64
CA GLY A 389 4.28 -1.04 0.59
C GLY A 389 3.85 -0.01 -0.46
N LEU A 390 3.56 1.24 -0.05
CA LEU A 390 3.24 2.33 -0.98
C LEU A 390 4.41 2.59 -1.95
N THR A 391 5.62 2.76 -1.42
CA THR A 391 6.82 2.98 -2.25
C THR A 391 7.13 1.77 -3.12
N ALA A 392 6.94 0.57 -2.59
CA ALA A 392 7.26 -0.69 -3.25
C ALA A 392 6.18 -1.18 -4.22
N ALA A 393 5.00 -0.55 -4.27
CA ALA A 393 3.82 -1.09 -4.96
C ALA A 393 4.08 -1.45 -6.43
N LEU A 394 4.77 -0.60 -7.18
CA LEU A 394 5.08 -0.86 -8.58
C LEU A 394 6.09 -2.00 -8.75
N ALA A 395 7.09 -2.10 -7.88
CA ALA A 395 8.05 -3.20 -7.90
C ALA A 395 7.44 -4.54 -7.44
N ILE A 396 6.52 -4.50 -6.46
CA ILE A 396 5.71 -5.66 -6.08
C ILE A 396 4.90 -6.14 -7.28
N ALA A 397 4.30 -5.21 -8.03
CA ALA A 397 3.49 -5.52 -9.20
C ALA A 397 4.30 -6.22 -10.31
N GLU A 398 5.56 -5.81 -10.55
CA GLU A 398 6.44 -6.49 -11.51
C GLU A 398 6.74 -7.93 -11.08
N VAL A 399 7.03 -8.15 -9.79
CA VAL A 399 7.29 -9.50 -9.25
C VAL A 399 6.05 -10.38 -9.37
N VAL A 400 4.87 -9.88 -8.99
CA VAL A 400 3.62 -10.64 -9.04
C VAL A 400 3.20 -10.93 -10.49
N ALA A 401 3.35 -9.96 -11.39
CA ALA A 401 3.04 -10.18 -12.81
C ALA A 401 3.96 -11.24 -13.45
N ALA A 402 5.24 -11.25 -13.08
CA ALA A 402 6.17 -12.29 -13.53
C ALA A 402 5.82 -13.68 -12.96
N GLU A 403 5.36 -13.76 -11.71
CA GLU A 403 4.90 -15.02 -11.12
C GLU A 403 3.61 -15.51 -11.78
N ALA A 404 2.65 -14.62 -12.01
CA ALA A 404 1.39 -14.90 -12.71
C ALA A 404 1.59 -15.38 -14.16
N GLY A 405 2.71 -15.05 -14.80
CA GLY A 405 3.07 -15.51 -16.13
C GLY A 405 3.60 -16.95 -16.18
N LYS A 406 3.85 -17.58 -15.04
CA LYS A 406 4.31 -18.99 -14.93
C LYS A 406 3.15 -19.98 -14.73
N SER A 407 1.95 -19.46 -14.49
CA SER A 407 0.73 -20.21 -14.14
C SER A 407 -0.07 -20.58 -15.39
#